data_6aa07574598df88ab07add5898071244
#
_entry.id   6aa07574598df88ab07add5898071244
#
_cell.length_a   1.000
_cell.length_b   1.000
_cell.length_c   1.000
_cell.angle_alpha   90.00
_cell.angle_beta   90.00
_cell.angle_gamma   90.00
#
_symmetry.space_group_name_H-M   'P 1'
#
loop_
_entity.id
_entity.type
_entity.pdbx_description
1 polymer ?
#
loop_
_entity_poly.entity_id
_entity_poly.type
_entity_poly.pdbx_seq_one_letter_code
_entity_poly.pdbx_strand_id
1 'polypeptide(L)'
;AAKKAEAANEAKTEFLHRMSHDIRTPINGIYGLINMADHYADDMEKQKEYRTKVKAASNLLLELVNDVLDMSKLESGEVVLEESPFNLSKISEEVLVVIEQIAAEQNIRIVWEKKEIKHRDLIGSPRYVKRVMMNILSNAVKYNRENGHIYLSCMEIPSEQPGMTTMEFICRDTGIGMTEEFQKHIFEPFAQEYTGSRTKFVGTGL
;
A
#
# COMPACT_ATOMS: atom_id res chain seq x y z
N ALA A 1 -2.96 -21.86 24.86
CA ALA A 1 -4.10 -21.36 24.08
C ALA A 1 -4.58 -20.00 24.62
N ALA A 2 -4.84 -19.82 25.92
CA ALA A 2 -5.36 -18.57 26.51
C ALA A 2 -4.44 -17.34 26.23
N LYS A 3 -3.14 -17.44 26.52
CA LYS A 3 -2.18 -16.34 26.25
C LYS A 3 -2.11 -15.89 24.77
N LYS A 4 -2.30 -16.82 23.82
CA LYS A 4 -2.34 -16.48 22.38
C LYS A 4 -3.62 -15.75 22.01
N ALA A 5 -4.76 -16.13 22.60
CA ALA A 5 -6.04 -15.46 22.39
C ALA A 5 -6.06 -14.05 23.02
N GLU A 6 -5.44 -13.88 24.18
CA GLU A 6 -5.31 -12.60 24.88
C GLU A 6 -4.44 -11.61 24.08
N ALA A 7 -3.27 -12.05 23.60
CA ALA A 7 -2.40 -11.24 22.75
C ALA A 7 -3.07 -10.83 21.42
N ALA A 8 -3.84 -11.73 20.79
CA ALA A 8 -4.61 -11.43 19.59
C ALA A 8 -5.71 -10.39 19.84
N ASN A 9 -6.37 -10.46 21.01
CA ASN A 9 -7.41 -9.51 21.39
C ASN A 9 -6.83 -8.13 21.74
N GLU A 10 -5.67 -8.09 22.38
CA GLU A 10 -4.94 -6.84 22.64
C GLU A 10 -4.50 -6.17 21.33
N ALA A 11 -3.91 -6.92 20.40
CA ALA A 11 -3.54 -6.41 19.09
C ALA A 11 -4.74 -5.85 18.31
N LYS A 12 -5.89 -6.54 18.36
CA LYS A 12 -7.14 -6.08 17.76
C LYS A 12 -7.66 -4.77 18.38
N THR A 13 -7.59 -4.66 19.69
CA THR A 13 -8.03 -3.45 20.42
C THR A 13 -7.12 -2.27 20.07
N GLU A 14 -5.81 -2.48 20.05
CA GLU A 14 -4.84 -1.46 19.69
C GLU A 14 -5.00 -1.02 18.22
N PHE A 15 -5.30 -1.95 17.31
CA PHE A 15 -5.64 -1.65 15.93
C PHE A 15 -6.86 -0.74 15.81
N LEU A 16 -7.97 -1.07 16.49
CA LEU A 16 -9.18 -0.26 16.46
C LEU A 16 -8.93 1.16 17.00
N HIS A 17 -8.10 1.28 18.04
CA HIS A 17 -7.69 2.57 18.57
C HIS A 17 -6.88 3.40 17.54
N ARG A 18 -5.88 2.78 16.90
CA ARG A 18 -5.09 3.43 15.84
C ARG A 18 -5.96 3.81 14.64
N MET A 19 -6.81 2.91 14.17
CA MET A 19 -7.74 3.19 13.07
C MET A 19 -8.67 4.34 13.37
N SER A 20 -9.21 4.41 14.59
CA SER A 20 -10.04 5.55 15.00
C SER A 20 -9.28 6.87 14.94
N HIS A 21 -8.00 6.89 15.33
CA HIS A 21 -7.14 8.06 15.24
C HIS A 21 -6.84 8.42 13.77
N ASP A 22 -6.46 7.42 12.97
CA ASP A 22 -6.04 7.62 11.57
C ASP A 22 -7.20 8.02 10.66
N ILE A 23 -8.43 7.57 10.96
CA ILE A 23 -9.66 8.02 10.31
C ILE A 23 -10.02 9.45 10.76
N ARG A 24 -9.86 9.78 12.03
CA ARG A 24 -10.19 11.11 12.56
C ARG A 24 -9.30 12.21 11.98
N THR A 25 -8.03 11.92 11.73
CA THR A 25 -7.05 12.88 11.21
C THR A 25 -7.45 13.46 9.85
N PRO A 26 -7.70 12.66 8.79
CA PRO A 26 -8.16 13.20 7.51
C PRO A 26 -9.55 13.84 7.59
N ILE A 27 -10.46 13.33 8.42
CA ILE A 27 -11.79 13.94 8.63
C ILE A 27 -11.63 15.35 9.18
N ASN A 28 -10.84 15.54 10.24
CA ASN A 28 -10.57 16.85 10.81
C ASN A 28 -9.85 17.76 9.81
N GLY A 29 -8.94 17.21 9.02
CA GLY A 29 -8.26 17.93 7.94
C GLY A 29 -9.24 18.42 6.87
N ILE A 30 -10.16 17.58 6.41
CA ILE A 30 -11.21 17.93 5.46
C ILE A 30 -12.08 19.07 6.04
N TYR A 31 -12.53 18.91 7.28
CA TYR A 31 -13.37 19.92 7.96
C TYR A 31 -12.65 21.25 8.07
N GLY A 32 -11.38 21.25 8.49
CA GLY A 32 -10.57 22.46 8.57
C GLY A 32 -10.36 23.14 7.21
N LEU A 33 -10.10 22.35 6.14
CA LEU A 33 -9.93 22.85 4.78
C LEU A 33 -11.22 23.46 4.21
N ILE A 34 -12.37 22.89 4.53
CA ILE A 34 -13.69 23.45 4.14
C ILE A 34 -13.91 24.80 4.82
N ASN A 35 -13.68 24.91 6.14
CA ASN A 35 -13.79 26.17 6.85
C ASN A 35 -12.84 27.25 6.31
N MET A 36 -11.62 26.85 5.91
CA MET A 36 -10.68 27.77 5.26
C MET A 36 -11.17 28.18 3.87
N ALA A 37 -11.74 27.25 3.09
CA ALA A 37 -12.30 27.57 1.79
C ALA A 37 -13.47 28.57 1.90
N ASP A 38 -14.34 28.42 2.90
CA ASP A 38 -15.44 29.36 3.18
C ASP A 38 -14.91 30.76 3.53
N HIS A 39 -13.83 30.84 4.31
CA HIS A 39 -13.20 32.11 4.64
C HIS A 39 -12.60 32.84 3.43
N TYR A 40 -12.14 32.09 2.43
CA TYR A 40 -11.54 32.62 1.18
C TYR A 40 -12.49 32.40 -0.02
N ALA A 41 -13.79 32.62 0.15
CA ALA A 41 -14.82 32.33 -0.86
C ALA A 41 -14.57 33.03 -2.21
N ASP A 42 -14.05 34.25 -2.19
CA ASP A 42 -13.81 35.06 -3.39
C ASP A 42 -12.41 34.86 -4.02
N ASP A 43 -11.54 34.06 -3.39
CA ASP A 43 -10.20 33.76 -3.90
C ASP A 43 -10.17 32.44 -4.67
N MET A 44 -10.29 32.52 -5.99
CA MET A 44 -10.34 31.35 -6.89
C MET A 44 -9.13 30.45 -6.80
N GLU A 45 -7.93 30.99 -6.57
CA GLU A 45 -6.69 30.20 -6.45
C GLU A 45 -6.70 29.39 -5.15
N LYS A 46 -7.04 30.01 -4.04
CA LYS A 46 -7.18 29.32 -2.75
C LYS A 46 -8.30 28.31 -2.79
N GLN A 47 -9.43 28.61 -3.42
CA GLN A 47 -10.54 27.67 -3.63
C GLN A 47 -10.07 26.41 -4.38
N LYS A 48 -9.25 26.57 -5.43
CA LYS A 48 -8.68 25.45 -6.17
C LYS A 48 -7.72 24.62 -5.31
N GLU A 49 -6.85 25.30 -4.57
CA GLU A 49 -5.90 24.67 -3.65
C GLU A 49 -6.63 23.83 -2.58
N TYR A 50 -7.61 24.43 -1.88
CA TYR A 50 -8.36 23.73 -0.84
C TYR A 50 -9.16 22.54 -1.38
N ARG A 51 -9.80 22.66 -2.56
CA ARG A 51 -10.48 21.53 -3.20
C ARG A 51 -9.53 20.39 -3.52
N THR A 52 -8.32 20.70 -3.97
CA THR A 52 -7.29 19.68 -4.24
C THR A 52 -6.87 18.96 -2.95
N LYS A 53 -6.65 19.70 -1.88
CA LYS A 53 -6.30 19.15 -0.56
C LYS A 53 -7.44 18.32 0.05
N VAL A 54 -8.69 18.77 -0.06
CA VAL A 54 -9.87 18.01 0.38
C VAL A 54 -9.98 16.70 -0.38
N LYS A 55 -9.79 16.72 -1.71
CA LYS A 55 -9.81 15.51 -2.54
C LYS A 55 -8.71 14.53 -2.12
N ALA A 56 -7.49 15.01 -1.85
CA ALA A 56 -6.38 14.17 -1.39
C ALA A 56 -6.70 13.52 -0.03
N ALA A 57 -7.20 14.30 0.94
CA ALA A 57 -7.60 13.79 2.26
C ALA A 57 -8.77 12.79 2.19
N SER A 58 -9.73 13.02 1.28
CA SER A 58 -10.85 12.09 1.04
C SER A 58 -10.39 10.77 0.43
N ASN A 59 -9.42 10.81 -0.50
CA ASN A 59 -8.84 9.60 -1.08
C ASN A 59 -8.10 8.78 0.00
N LEU A 60 -7.32 9.44 0.85
CA LEU A 60 -6.65 8.77 1.98
C LEU A 60 -7.67 8.09 2.91
N LEU A 61 -8.78 8.78 3.23
CA LEU A 61 -9.84 8.20 4.05
C LEU A 61 -10.48 6.97 3.40
N LEU A 62 -10.72 7.01 2.09
CA LEU A 62 -11.26 5.86 1.34
C LEU A 62 -10.29 4.68 1.34
N GLU A 63 -8.99 4.91 1.21
CA GLU A 63 -7.97 3.86 1.32
C GLU A 63 -8.01 3.22 2.70
N LEU A 64 -8.01 4.01 3.79
CA LEU A 64 -8.10 3.50 5.16
C LEU A 64 -9.35 2.65 5.40
N VAL A 65 -10.51 3.10 4.92
CA VAL A 65 -11.77 2.34 5.04
C VAL A 65 -11.70 1.02 4.27
N ASN A 66 -11.17 1.04 3.04
CA ASN A 66 -11.01 -0.16 2.24
C ASN A 66 -10.04 -1.15 2.88
N ASP A 67 -8.94 -0.68 3.47
CA ASP A 67 -7.98 -1.52 4.19
C ASP A 67 -8.64 -2.25 5.36
N VAL A 68 -9.46 -1.56 6.17
CA VAL A 68 -10.22 -2.17 7.27
C VAL A 68 -11.23 -3.21 6.78
N LEU A 69 -11.95 -2.91 5.69
CA LEU A 69 -12.92 -3.85 5.10
C LEU A 69 -12.24 -5.09 4.54
N ASP A 70 -11.10 -4.94 3.89
CA ASP A 70 -10.33 -6.05 3.34
C ASP A 70 -9.72 -6.91 4.46
N MET A 71 -9.25 -6.29 5.55
CA MET A 71 -8.80 -7.02 6.73
C MET A 71 -9.92 -7.85 7.35
N SER A 72 -11.11 -7.26 7.49
CA SER A 72 -12.28 -7.99 8.00
C SER A 72 -12.63 -9.20 7.14
N LYS A 73 -12.55 -9.09 5.80
CA LYS A 73 -12.77 -10.20 4.87
C LYS A 73 -11.69 -11.28 4.98
N LEU A 74 -10.43 -10.88 5.21
CA LEU A 74 -9.35 -11.83 5.44
C LEU A 74 -9.54 -12.61 6.75
N GLU A 75 -9.92 -11.94 7.83
CA GLU A 75 -10.21 -12.57 9.14
C GLU A 75 -11.40 -13.53 9.06
N SER A 76 -12.45 -13.18 8.32
CA SER A 76 -13.64 -14.05 8.15
C SER A 76 -13.42 -15.20 7.17
N GLY A 77 -12.31 -15.21 6.43
CA GLY A 77 -12.07 -16.20 5.36
C GLY A 77 -12.98 -16.02 4.14
N GLU A 78 -13.65 -14.87 4.02
CA GLU A 78 -14.58 -14.55 2.92
C GLU A 78 -13.88 -14.06 1.65
N VAL A 79 -12.54 -14.06 1.62
CA VAL A 79 -11.80 -13.67 0.43
C VAL A 79 -11.96 -14.72 -0.64
N VAL A 80 -12.74 -14.40 -1.66
CA VAL A 80 -12.87 -15.21 -2.87
C VAL A 80 -11.93 -14.62 -3.93
N LEU A 81 -10.92 -15.40 -4.31
CA LEU A 81 -10.08 -15.04 -5.45
C LEU A 81 -10.89 -15.27 -6.73
N GLU A 82 -11.03 -14.23 -7.52
CA GLU A 82 -11.63 -14.37 -8.86
C GLU A 82 -10.66 -15.10 -9.80
N GLU A 83 -11.21 -15.89 -10.70
CA GLU A 83 -10.47 -16.54 -11.78
C GLU A 83 -10.85 -15.86 -13.10
N SER A 84 -10.22 -14.73 -13.38
CA SER A 84 -10.45 -13.96 -14.60
C SER A 84 -9.17 -13.86 -15.45
N PRO A 85 -9.31 -13.82 -16.79
CA PRO A 85 -8.16 -13.65 -17.66
C PRO A 85 -7.59 -12.23 -17.53
N PHE A 86 -6.27 -12.14 -17.44
CA PHE A 86 -5.57 -10.87 -17.41
C PHE A 86 -4.19 -10.95 -18.05
N ASN A 87 -3.65 -9.81 -18.45
CA ASN A 87 -2.28 -9.71 -18.95
C ASN A 87 -1.38 -9.08 -17.88
N LEU A 88 -0.38 -9.82 -17.41
CA LEU A 88 0.52 -9.39 -16.35
C LEU A 88 1.31 -8.13 -16.71
N SER A 89 1.73 -8.00 -17.99
CA SER A 89 2.47 -6.81 -18.43
C SER A 89 1.62 -5.54 -18.33
N LYS A 90 0.33 -5.61 -18.68
CA LYS A 90 -0.59 -4.46 -18.56
C LYS A 90 -0.76 -4.04 -17.11
N ILE A 91 -0.96 -5.01 -16.19
CA ILE A 91 -1.06 -4.70 -14.75
C ILE A 91 0.24 -4.06 -14.27
N SER A 92 1.40 -4.59 -14.65
CA SER A 92 2.69 -4.05 -14.25
C SER A 92 2.89 -2.62 -14.77
N GLU A 93 2.51 -2.34 -16.02
CA GLU A 93 2.58 -0.99 -16.62
C GLU A 93 1.67 0.00 -15.88
N GLU A 94 0.42 -0.38 -15.58
CA GLU A 94 -0.51 0.46 -14.83
C GLU A 94 0.02 0.81 -13.43
N VAL A 95 0.60 -0.16 -12.74
CA VAL A 95 1.20 0.05 -11.42
C VAL A 95 2.43 0.95 -11.51
N LEU A 96 3.31 0.71 -12.48
CA LEU A 96 4.53 1.48 -12.65
C LEU A 96 4.26 2.95 -12.95
N VAL A 97 3.28 3.27 -13.78
CA VAL A 97 2.89 4.67 -14.07
C VAL A 97 2.57 5.44 -12.78
N VAL A 98 1.84 4.81 -11.86
CA VAL A 98 1.49 5.44 -10.57
C VAL A 98 2.73 5.57 -9.67
N ILE A 99 3.51 4.51 -9.58
CA ILE A 99 4.68 4.47 -8.69
C ILE A 99 5.80 5.40 -9.18
N GLU A 100 6.04 5.50 -10.48
CA GLU A 100 7.01 6.43 -11.07
C GLU A 100 6.66 7.88 -10.75
N GLN A 101 5.37 8.24 -10.77
CA GLN A 101 4.93 9.58 -10.41
C GLN A 101 5.26 9.89 -8.94
N ILE A 102 4.97 8.97 -8.01
CA ILE A 102 5.23 9.16 -6.58
C ILE A 102 6.74 9.16 -6.30
N ALA A 103 7.49 8.29 -6.97
CA ALA A 103 8.94 8.20 -6.84
C ALA A 103 9.67 9.46 -7.33
N ALA A 104 9.15 10.08 -8.39
CA ALA A 104 9.71 11.31 -8.95
C ALA A 104 9.66 12.49 -7.94
N GLU A 105 8.64 12.56 -7.09
CA GLU A 105 8.52 13.60 -6.05
C GLU A 105 9.66 13.54 -5.02
N GLN A 106 10.28 12.37 -4.86
CA GLN A 106 11.41 12.14 -3.93
C GLN A 106 12.74 11.90 -4.66
N ASN A 107 12.80 12.13 -5.97
CA ASN A 107 13.94 11.85 -6.84
C ASN A 107 14.42 10.38 -6.76
N ILE A 108 13.51 9.43 -6.50
CA ILE A 108 13.82 8.01 -6.45
C ILE A 108 13.84 7.45 -7.88
N ARG A 109 14.91 6.75 -8.22
CA ARG A 109 15.06 6.12 -9.54
C ARG A 109 14.58 4.68 -9.51
N ILE A 110 13.67 4.33 -10.42
CA ILE A 110 13.20 2.97 -10.63
C ILE A 110 13.99 2.34 -11.78
N VAL A 111 14.54 1.17 -11.52
CA VAL A 111 15.29 0.35 -12.48
C VAL A 111 14.56 -0.97 -12.66
N TRP A 112 13.99 -1.17 -13.84
CA TRP A 112 13.30 -2.41 -14.17
C TRP A 112 14.24 -3.35 -14.92
N GLU A 113 14.59 -4.47 -14.29
CA GLU A 113 15.30 -5.56 -14.93
C GLU A 113 14.32 -6.47 -15.66
N LYS A 114 14.25 -6.32 -16.98
CA LYS A 114 13.39 -7.18 -17.81
C LYS A 114 13.96 -8.60 -17.84
N LYS A 115 13.23 -9.55 -17.29
CA LYS A 115 13.47 -10.99 -17.45
C LYS A 115 12.51 -11.57 -18.49
N GLU A 116 12.86 -12.73 -19.02
CA GLU A 116 11.98 -13.39 -19.97
C GLU A 116 10.78 -14.01 -19.26
N ILE A 117 9.59 -13.62 -19.68
CA ILE A 117 8.31 -14.18 -19.22
C ILE A 117 7.64 -14.80 -20.44
N LYS A 118 7.43 -16.09 -20.40
CA LYS A 118 6.82 -16.84 -21.51
C LYS A 118 5.30 -16.68 -21.55
N HIS A 119 4.67 -16.75 -20.38
CA HIS A 119 3.21 -16.65 -20.23
C HIS A 119 2.84 -15.31 -19.59
N ARG A 120 2.36 -14.38 -20.41
CA ARG A 120 1.91 -13.06 -19.93
C ARG A 120 0.40 -12.99 -19.74
N ASP A 121 -0.33 -13.78 -20.51
CA ASP A 121 -1.78 -13.91 -20.40
C ASP A 121 -2.09 -15.05 -19.43
N LEU A 122 -2.68 -14.69 -18.30
CA LEU A 122 -2.87 -15.54 -17.15
C LEU A 122 -4.35 -15.59 -16.77
N ILE A 123 -4.74 -16.62 -16.03
CA ILE A 123 -6.03 -16.69 -15.32
C ILE A 123 -5.73 -16.61 -13.84
N GLY A 124 -6.44 -15.72 -13.14
CA GLY A 124 -6.28 -15.52 -11.71
C GLY A 124 -7.02 -14.27 -11.24
N SER A 125 -6.57 -13.65 -10.17
CA SER A 125 -7.20 -12.48 -9.61
C SER A 125 -6.37 -11.20 -9.87
N PRO A 126 -6.64 -10.47 -10.99
CA PRO A 126 -5.87 -9.30 -11.38
C PRO A 126 -5.91 -8.19 -10.32
N ARG A 127 -7.04 -8.05 -9.62
CA ARG A 127 -7.19 -7.09 -8.52
C ARG A 127 -6.17 -7.34 -7.40
N TYR A 128 -6.02 -8.59 -6.96
CA TYR A 128 -5.09 -8.93 -5.88
C TYR A 128 -3.64 -8.89 -6.35
N VAL A 129 -3.34 -9.30 -7.59
CA VAL A 129 -2.00 -9.14 -8.17
C VAL A 129 -1.59 -7.66 -8.18
N LYS A 130 -2.46 -6.78 -8.69
CA LYS A 130 -2.23 -5.32 -8.69
C LYS A 130 -2.02 -4.79 -7.28
N ARG A 131 -2.82 -5.24 -6.31
CA ARG A 131 -2.74 -4.80 -4.92
C ARG A 131 -1.42 -5.21 -4.28
N VAL A 132 -0.97 -6.45 -4.45
CA VAL A 132 0.34 -6.92 -3.94
C VAL A 132 1.47 -6.07 -4.50
N MET A 133 1.47 -5.83 -5.82
CA MET A 133 2.49 -4.98 -6.45
C MET A 133 2.46 -3.55 -5.91
N MET A 134 1.27 -2.95 -5.80
CA MET A 134 1.11 -1.59 -5.26
C MET A 134 1.62 -1.49 -3.82
N ASN A 135 1.27 -2.44 -2.95
CA ASN A 135 1.69 -2.43 -1.55
C ASN A 135 3.22 -2.53 -1.41
N ILE A 136 3.85 -3.44 -2.16
CA ILE A 136 5.31 -3.61 -2.12
C ILE A 136 6.01 -2.35 -2.65
N LEU A 137 5.57 -1.84 -3.80
CA LEU A 137 6.22 -0.71 -4.45
C LEU A 137 5.99 0.63 -3.74
N SER A 138 4.79 0.86 -3.22
CA SER A 138 4.52 2.05 -2.41
C SER A 138 5.34 2.06 -1.12
N ASN A 139 5.54 0.90 -0.48
CA ASN A 139 6.44 0.77 0.66
C ASN A 139 7.90 1.03 0.26
N ALA A 140 8.36 0.51 -0.88
CA ALA A 140 9.71 0.76 -1.38
C ALA A 140 9.98 2.25 -1.67
N VAL A 141 8.98 3.02 -2.12
CA VAL A 141 9.08 4.48 -2.25
C VAL A 141 9.03 5.15 -0.88
N LYS A 142 8.04 4.81 -0.07
CA LYS A 142 7.75 5.45 1.23
C LYS A 142 8.92 5.36 2.20
N TYR A 143 9.55 4.20 2.29
CA TYR A 143 10.66 3.94 3.21
C TYR A 143 12.05 4.11 2.56
N ASN A 144 12.08 4.65 1.34
CA ASN A 144 13.34 4.95 0.67
C ASN A 144 13.97 6.24 1.22
N ARG A 145 15.20 6.47 0.77
CA ARG A 145 15.92 7.72 0.97
C ARG A 145 15.72 8.62 -0.23
N GLU A 146 15.76 9.92 -0.04
CA GLU A 146 15.83 10.87 -1.13
C GLU A 146 17.01 10.55 -2.06
N ASN A 147 16.79 10.64 -3.36
CA ASN A 147 17.74 10.21 -4.40
C ASN A 147 18.11 8.72 -4.37
N GLY A 148 17.26 7.88 -3.76
CA GLY A 148 17.45 6.43 -3.69
C GLY A 148 17.09 5.70 -4.98
N HIS A 149 17.14 4.37 -4.91
CA HIS A 149 16.86 3.49 -6.03
C HIS A 149 15.89 2.38 -5.63
N ILE A 150 15.09 1.94 -6.59
CA ILE A 150 14.26 0.74 -6.49
C ILE A 150 14.58 -0.13 -7.71
N TYR A 151 15.02 -1.35 -7.47
CA TYR A 151 15.32 -2.34 -8.49
C TYR A 151 14.18 -3.36 -8.51
N LEU A 152 13.61 -3.55 -9.70
CA LEU A 152 12.47 -4.44 -9.91
C LEU A 152 12.84 -5.52 -10.91
N SER A 153 12.44 -6.74 -10.65
CA SER A 153 12.42 -7.80 -11.64
C SER A 153 11.20 -8.70 -11.45
N CYS A 154 10.73 -9.25 -12.55
CA CYS A 154 9.70 -10.27 -12.56
C CYS A 154 10.15 -11.40 -13.48
N MET A 155 10.12 -12.62 -13.00
CA MET A 155 10.48 -13.80 -13.77
C MET A 155 9.46 -14.89 -13.58
N GLU A 156 9.32 -15.70 -14.61
CA GLU A 156 8.54 -16.92 -14.56
C GLU A 156 9.43 -18.08 -14.11
N ILE A 157 8.99 -18.79 -13.08
CA ILE A 157 9.65 -20.01 -12.59
C ILE A 157 8.74 -21.23 -12.79
N PRO A 158 9.31 -22.41 -13.00
CA PRO A 158 8.51 -23.62 -13.16
C PRO A 158 7.57 -23.85 -11.99
N SER A 159 6.31 -24.19 -12.27
CA SER A 159 5.35 -24.60 -11.26
C SER A 159 5.34 -26.13 -11.14
N GLU A 160 5.19 -26.63 -9.92
CA GLU A 160 4.99 -28.07 -9.68
C GLU A 160 3.58 -28.54 -10.08
N GLN A 161 2.64 -27.60 -10.25
CA GLN A 161 1.24 -27.90 -10.59
C GLN A 161 1.03 -27.79 -12.11
N PRO A 162 0.52 -28.84 -12.78
CA PRO A 162 0.21 -28.82 -14.20
C PRO A 162 -0.79 -27.70 -14.56
N GLY A 163 -0.52 -26.97 -15.63
CA GLY A 163 -1.38 -25.87 -16.10
C GLY A 163 -1.27 -24.58 -15.28
N MET A 164 -0.39 -24.56 -14.28
CA MET A 164 -0.08 -23.37 -13.49
C MET A 164 1.30 -22.83 -13.81
N THR A 165 1.49 -21.53 -13.62
CA THR A 165 2.80 -20.89 -13.66
C THR A 165 3.04 -20.12 -12.35
N THR A 166 4.30 -20.03 -11.94
CA THR A 166 4.70 -19.25 -10.79
C THR A 166 5.44 -18.01 -11.26
N MET A 167 4.99 -16.84 -10.82
CA MET A 167 5.66 -15.58 -11.08
C MET A 167 6.39 -15.12 -9.82
N GLU A 168 7.70 -14.94 -9.93
CA GLU A 168 8.51 -14.36 -8.89
C GLU A 168 8.70 -12.87 -9.17
N PHE A 169 8.18 -12.04 -8.25
CA PHE A 169 8.34 -10.58 -8.29
C PHE A 169 9.34 -10.16 -7.21
N ILE A 170 10.45 -9.54 -7.62
CA ILE A 170 11.49 -9.07 -6.73
C ILE A 170 11.53 -7.55 -6.74
N CYS A 171 11.42 -6.96 -5.55
CA CYS A 171 11.58 -5.53 -5.32
C CYS A 171 12.70 -5.32 -4.31
N ARG A 172 13.75 -4.59 -4.69
CA ARG A 172 14.87 -4.23 -3.84
C ARG A 172 15.00 -2.71 -3.80
N ASP A 173 14.92 -2.12 -2.63
CA ASP A 173 15.10 -0.68 -2.42
C ASP A 173 16.43 -0.37 -1.72
N THR A 174 16.80 0.91 -1.74
CA THR A 174 17.97 1.45 -1.01
C THR A 174 17.56 2.24 0.22
N GLY A 175 16.41 1.94 0.78
CA GLY A 175 15.79 2.65 1.88
C GLY A 175 16.47 2.47 3.23
N ILE A 176 15.67 2.67 4.28
CA ILE A 176 16.14 2.57 5.67
C ILE A 176 16.34 1.13 6.13
N GLY A 177 15.77 0.17 5.39
CA GLY A 177 15.79 -1.25 5.77
C GLY A 177 14.87 -1.55 6.96
N MET A 178 14.99 -2.75 7.47
CA MET A 178 14.21 -3.29 8.60
C MET A 178 15.15 -4.03 9.54
N THR A 179 14.90 -3.94 10.86
CA THR A 179 15.65 -4.72 11.85
C THR A 179 15.37 -6.21 11.70
N GLU A 180 16.34 -7.06 12.09
CA GLU A 180 16.17 -8.52 12.07
C GLU A 180 14.99 -8.98 12.94
N GLU A 181 14.71 -8.25 14.01
CA GLU A 181 13.60 -8.56 14.91
C GLU A 181 12.26 -8.26 14.23
N PHE A 182 12.12 -7.10 13.58
CA PHE A 182 10.91 -6.73 12.86
C PHE A 182 10.64 -7.65 11.66
N GLN A 183 11.67 -8.08 10.95
CA GLN A 183 11.54 -9.02 9.82
C GLN A 183 10.83 -10.33 10.20
N LYS A 184 10.91 -10.77 11.45
CA LYS A 184 10.20 -11.98 11.93
C LYS A 184 8.70 -11.79 12.03
N HIS A 185 8.25 -10.55 12.12
CA HIS A 185 6.86 -10.17 12.38
C HIS A 185 6.25 -9.32 11.23
N ILE A 186 6.98 -9.11 10.14
CA ILE A 186 6.58 -8.20 9.06
C ILE A 186 5.24 -8.56 8.40
N PHE A 187 4.86 -9.84 8.44
CA PHE A 187 3.58 -10.32 7.91
C PHE A 187 2.51 -10.54 8.98
N GLU A 188 2.81 -10.20 10.23
CA GLU A 188 1.78 -10.21 11.27
C GLU A 188 0.83 -9.02 11.06
N PRO A 189 -0.47 -9.21 11.22
CA PRO A 189 -1.42 -8.11 11.14
C PRO A 189 -1.01 -6.96 12.08
N PHE A 190 -1.04 -5.72 11.55
CA PHE A 190 -0.75 -4.49 12.31
C PHE A 190 0.72 -4.28 12.70
N ALA A 191 1.63 -5.09 12.19
CA ALA A 191 3.05 -4.94 12.46
C ALA A 191 3.58 -3.62 11.88
N GLN A 192 4.21 -2.80 12.72
CA GLN A 192 4.94 -1.58 12.36
C GLN A 192 6.21 -1.49 13.19
N GLU A 193 7.33 -1.21 12.54
CA GLU A 193 8.63 -1.09 13.23
C GLU A 193 8.74 0.22 14.02
N TYR A 194 8.09 1.29 13.55
CA TYR A 194 8.16 2.62 14.15
C TYR A 194 6.79 3.08 14.62
N THR A 195 6.56 3.09 15.93
CA THR A 195 5.28 3.46 16.58
C THR A 195 5.28 4.85 17.23
N GLY A 196 6.30 5.69 16.98
CA GLY A 196 6.44 7.00 17.64
C GLY A 196 5.73 8.13 16.89
N SER A 197 5.22 9.13 17.63
CA SER A 197 4.57 10.35 17.13
C SER A 197 5.47 11.25 16.25
N ARG A 198 6.70 10.85 15.95
CA ARG A 198 7.68 11.53 15.09
C ARG A 198 7.98 10.79 13.80
N THR A 199 7.25 9.75 13.46
CA THR A 199 7.46 9.03 12.20
C THR A 199 7.00 9.90 11.04
N LYS A 200 7.92 10.23 10.13
CA LYS A 200 7.63 10.87 8.83
C LYS A 200 6.71 10.01 7.95
N PHE A 201 6.48 8.77 8.32
CA PHE A 201 5.83 7.75 7.50
C PHE A 201 4.49 7.34 8.12
N VAL A 202 3.40 7.87 7.58
CA VAL A 202 2.05 7.45 7.94
C VAL A 202 1.70 6.18 7.16
N GLY A 203 1.23 5.14 7.85
CA GLY A 203 0.80 3.88 7.22
C GLY A 203 -0.03 3.05 8.18
N THR A 204 -0.90 2.21 7.63
CA THR A 204 -1.86 1.41 8.39
C THR A 204 -1.25 0.16 9.05
N GLY A 205 -0.11 -0.33 8.54
CA GLY A 205 0.46 -1.63 8.95
C GLY A 205 -0.38 -2.83 8.46
N LEU A 206 -1.19 -2.62 7.43
CA LEU A 206 -2.08 -3.62 6.81
C LEU A 206 -1.50 -4.18 5.53
#